data_9cddfc6cde0ab20e2ce2d4819bb01f6a
#
_entry.id   9cddfc6cde0ab20e2ce2d4819bb01f6a
#
_cell.length_a   1.000
_cell.length_b   1.000
_cell.length_c   1.000
_cell.angle_alpha   90.00
_cell.angle_beta   90.00
_cell.angle_gamma   90.00
#
_symmetry.space_group_name_H-M   'P 1'
#
loop_
_entity.id
_entity.type
_entity.pdbx_description
1 polymer ?
#
loop_
_entity_poly.entity_id
_entity_poly.type
_entity_poly.pdbx_seq_one_letter_code
_entity_poly.pdbx_strand_id
1 'polypeptide(L)' 'MFNATVVGNLAREPELRQTPNGNDVCNFTLLSNFKDETTTFECSAWGYNSKIAMDYFAVGNQITVTGTAQ' A
#
# COMPACT_ATOMS: atom_id res chain seq x y z
N MET A 1 16.35 -9.64 -0.03
CA MET A 1 14.93 -9.32 0.18
C MET A 1 14.59 -9.51 1.65
N PHE A 2 13.94 -8.56 2.27
CA PHE A 2 13.60 -8.63 3.69
C PHE A 2 12.15 -8.20 3.91
N ASN A 3 11.59 -8.61 5.05
CA ASN A 3 10.23 -8.23 5.41
C ASN A 3 10.23 -6.93 6.19
N ALA A 4 9.21 -6.12 5.93
CA ALA A 4 9.03 -4.84 6.60
C ALA A 4 7.58 -4.66 7.01
N THR A 5 7.39 -3.94 8.12
CA THR A 5 6.06 -3.52 8.56
C THR A 5 6.02 -2.00 8.57
N VAL A 6 5.03 -1.45 7.89
CA VAL A 6 4.87 0.00 7.75
C VAL A 6 3.50 0.39 8.29
N VAL A 7 3.49 1.39 9.17
CA VAL A 7 2.25 2.02 9.65
C VAL A 7 2.22 3.43 9.09
N GLY A 8 1.16 3.77 8.37
CA GLY A 8 1.04 5.08 7.77
C GLY A 8 -0.39 5.40 7.40
N ASN A 9 -0.59 6.60 6.89
CA ASN A 9 -1.89 7.04 6.40
C ASN A 9 -1.92 6.96 4.88
N LEU A 10 -3.05 6.51 4.34
CA LEU A 10 -3.23 6.46 2.90
C LEU A 10 -3.27 7.88 2.35
N ALA A 11 -2.34 8.20 1.44
CA ALA A 11 -2.15 9.56 0.94
C ALA A 11 -3.11 9.92 -0.19
N ARG A 12 -3.53 8.94 -0.98
CA ARG A 12 -4.43 9.13 -2.11
C ARG A 12 -5.12 7.81 -2.40
N GLU A 13 -6.15 7.87 -3.24
CA GLU A 13 -6.94 6.69 -3.57
C GLU A 13 -6.08 5.58 -4.16
N PRO A 14 -6.27 4.32 -3.71
CA PRO A 14 -5.55 3.20 -4.30
C PRO A 14 -5.96 2.98 -5.75
N GLU A 15 -5.01 2.58 -6.58
CA GLU A 15 -5.24 2.32 -7.99
C GLU A 15 -5.17 0.83 -8.27
N LEU A 16 -6.23 0.29 -8.86
CA LEU A 16 -6.25 -1.09 -9.31
C LEU A 16 -5.78 -1.15 -10.76
N ARG A 17 -4.81 -2.02 -11.03
CA ARG A 17 -4.31 -2.27 -12.36
C ARG A 17 -4.22 -3.76 -12.60
N GLN A 18 -4.15 -4.13 -13.87
CA GLN A 18 -3.97 -5.50 -14.28
C GLN A 18 -2.67 -5.61 -15.07
N THR A 19 -1.83 -6.58 -14.71
CA THR A 19 -0.58 -6.81 -15.43
C THR A 19 -0.87 -7.46 -16.78
N PRO A 20 0.10 -7.45 -17.74
CA PRO A 20 -0.09 -8.15 -19.02
C PRO A 20 -0.43 -9.64 -18.89
N ASN A 21 -0.04 -10.26 -17.77
CA ASN A 21 -0.37 -11.66 -17.50
C ASN A 21 -1.74 -11.87 -16.88
N GLY A 22 -2.51 -10.79 -16.71
CA GLY A 22 -3.86 -10.88 -16.15
C GLY A 22 -3.92 -10.88 -14.63
N ASN A 23 -2.84 -10.58 -13.94
CA ASN A 23 -2.83 -10.50 -12.48
C ASN A 23 -3.27 -9.14 -12.00
N ASP A 24 -4.10 -9.11 -10.97
CA ASP A 24 -4.53 -7.87 -10.34
C ASP A 24 -3.44 -7.35 -9.40
N VAL A 25 -3.21 -6.04 -9.47
CA VAL A 25 -2.31 -5.35 -8.54
C VAL A 25 -2.92 -4.03 -8.13
N CYS A 26 -2.93 -3.75 -6.83
CA CYS A 26 -3.38 -2.48 -6.30
C CYS A 26 -2.15 -1.71 -5.81
N ASN A 27 -1.92 -0.54 -6.38
CA ASN A 27 -0.84 0.35 -5.97
C ASN A 27 -1.39 1.44 -5.06
N PHE A 28 -0.70 1.67 -3.96
CA PHE A 28 -1.12 2.70 -3.01
C PHE A 28 0.10 3.32 -2.34
N THR A 29 -0.10 4.52 -1.81
CA THR A 29 0.96 5.32 -1.20
C THR A 29 0.62 5.56 0.26
N LEU A 30 1.55 5.24 1.15
CA LEU A 30 1.42 5.52 2.58
C LEU A 30 2.38 6.62 3.00
N LEU A 31 1.88 7.53 3.83
CA LEU A 31 2.69 8.54 4.50
C LEU A 31 2.88 8.14 5.95
N SER A 32 4.12 8.00 6.36
CA SER A 32 4.47 7.67 7.73
C SER A 32 5.21 8.84 8.35
N ASN A 33 4.72 9.32 9.49
CA ASN A 33 5.34 10.40 10.23
C ASN A 33 6.03 9.85 11.46
N PHE A 34 7.30 10.21 11.61
CA PHE A 34 8.07 9.80 12.78
C PHE A 34 9.07 10.90 13.11
N LYS A 35 9.00 11.44 14.33
CA LYS A 35 9.93 12.48 14.83
C LYS A 35 10.05 13.66 13.86
N ASP A 36 8.94 14.22 13.47
CA ASP A 36 8.84 15.37 12.56
C ASP A 36 9.32 15.11 11.12
N GLU A 37 9.60 13.86 10.80
CA GLU A 37 9.93 13.46 9.43
C GLU A 37 8.78 12.69 8.80
N THR A 38 8.50 12.98 7.54
CA THR A 38 7.50 12.28 6.75
C THR A 38 8.20 11.42 5.71
N THR A 39 7.90 10.14 5.71
CA THR A 39 8.43 9.20 4.73
C THR A 39 7.28 8.66 3.90
N THR A 40 7.49 8.62 2.59
CA THR A 40 6.51 8.10 1.62
C THR A 40 6.90 6.68 1.23
N PHE A 41 5.93 5.76 1.33
CA PHE A 41 6.13 4.37 0.92
C PHE A 41 5.18 4.04 -0.22
N GLU A 42 5.76 3.60 -1.34
CA GLU A 42 4.97 3.09 -2.47
C GLU A 42 4.77 1.60 -2.26
N CYS A 43 3.51 1.17 -2.23
CA CYS A 43 3.14 -0.21 -1.91
C CYS A 43 2.34 -0.84 -3.04
N SER A 44 2.46 -2.16 -3.16
CA SER A 44 1.68 -2.93 -4.13
C SER A 44 1.09 -4.15 -3.45
N ALA A 45 -0.20 -4.34 -3.62
CA ALA A 45 -0.91 -5.53 -3.15
C ALA A 45 -1.35 -6.37 -4.35
N TRP A 46 -1.04 -7.65 -4.35
CA TRP A 46 -1.23 -8.52 -5.50
C TRP A 46 -2.37 -9.51 -5.28
N GLY A 47 -3.04 -9.86 -6.36
CA GLY A 47 -4.05 -10.91 -6.38
C GLY A 47 -5.23 -10.60 -5.44
N TYR A 48 -5.56 -11.53 -4.58
CA TYR A 48 -6.68 -11.35 -3.64
C TYR A 48 -6.51 -10.13 -2.74
N ASN A 49 -5.28 -9.83 -2.33
CA ASN A 49 -5.00 -8.67 -1.48
C ASN A 49 -5.27 -7.35 -2.19
N SER A 50 -5.20 -7.30 -3.51
CA SER A 50 -5.52 -6.09 -4.27
C SER A 50 -6.99 -5.72 -4.11
N LYS A 51 -7.88 -6.69 -4.06
CA LYS A 51 -9.31 -6.46 -3.87
C LYS A 51 -9.62 -5.99 -2.47
N ILE A 52 -8.93 -6.57 -1.47
CA ILE A 52 -9.09 -6.12 -0.08
C ILE A 52 -8.67 -4.65 0.04
N ALA A 53 -7.55 -4.28 -0.58
CA ALA A 53 -7.08 -2.89 -0.54
C ALA A 53 -8.10 -1.95 -1.18
N MET A 54 -8.64 -2.30 -2.35
CA MET A 54 -9.63 -1.45 -3.03
C MET A 54 -10.91 -1.29 -2.22
N ASP A 55 -11.34 -2.35 -1.52
CA ASP A 55 -12.61 -2.34 -0.79
C ASP A 55 -12.53 -1.61 0.54
N TYR A 56 -11.38 -1.67 1.23
CA TYR A 56 -11.27 -1.20 2.61
C TYR A 56 -10.39 0.02 2.80
N PHE A 57 -9.52 0.34 1.85
CA PHE A 57 -8.61 1.47 2.02
C PHE A 57 -9.28 2.76 1.56
N ALA A 58 -9.25 3.76 2.42
CA ALA A 58 -9.77 5.08 2.12
C ALA A 58 -8.74 6.14 2.50
N VAL A 59 -8.70 7.24 1.74
CA VAL A 59 -7.76 8.33 1.97
C VAL A 59 -7.92 8.86 3.39
N GLY A 60 -6.79 9.04 4.08
CA GLY A 60 -6.76 9.49 5.46
C GLY A 60 -6.79 8.39 6.50
N ASN A 61 -7.11 7.15 6.10
CA ASN A 61 -7.13 6.03 7.03
C ASN A 61 -5.71 5.60 7.40
N GLN A 62 -5.53 5.23 8.66
CA GLN A 62 -4.29 4.62 9.10
C GLN A 62 -4.29 3.15 8.73
N ILE A 63 -3.20 2.72 8.11
CA ILE A 63 -3.08 1.35 7.59
C ILE A 63 -1.75 0.78 8.04
N THR A 64 -1.78 -0.48 8.47
CA THR A 64 -0.57 -1.24 8.78
C THR A 64 -0.36 -2.27 7.68
N VAL A 65 0.82 -2.25 7.07
CA VAL A 65 1.18 -3.16 5.99
C VAL A 65 2.41 -3.95 6.38
N THR A 66 2.32 -5.26 6.22
CA THR A 66 3.47 -6.15 6.39
C THR A 66 3.72 -6.83 5.06
N GLY A 67 4.94 -6.78 4.60
CA GLY A 67 5.29 -7.35 3.32
C GLY A 67 6.77 -7.40 3.08
N THR A 68 7.11 -7.67 1.82
CA THR A 68 8.51 -7.78 1.39
C THR A 68 8.99 -6.43 0.87
N ALA A 69 10.11 -5.98 1.39
CA ALA A 69 10.77 -4.75 0.93
C ALA A 69 11.85 -5.07 -0.11
N GLN A 70 11.97 -4.20 -1.07
CA GLN A 70 12.96 -4.31 -2.14
C GLN A 70 13.85 -3.08 -2.16
#